data_f2a4fbb8ef7dfd03544757166debc636
#
_entry.id   f2a4fbb8ef7dfd03544757166debc636
#
_cell.length_a   1.000
_cell.length_b   1.000
_cell.length_c   1.000
_cell.angle_alpha   90.00
_cell.angle_beta   90.00
_cell.angle_gamma   90.00
#
_symmetry.space_group_name_H-M   'P 1'
#
loop_
_entity.id
_entity.type
_entity.pdbx_description
1 polymer ?
#
loop_
_entity_poly.entity_id
_entity_poly.type
_entity_poly.pdbx_seq_one_letter_code
_entity_poly.pdbx_strand_id
1 'polypeptide(L)'
;IRALHSLIEMPGDDYRPRLADPRLGSFDQRITDLTSTESAPYRDVINRWHLVKKNPTAALSDPVEPITWWIENTTPLEWRPIIERAALEWNKAFEKAGFTNAVAVKTQPNDAEWDAGDLRYNVLRWTSSPNPPFGGYGPSFANPRTGQLLGADIMLEYSFLNRSTLARELIQGESPQPIKLLWPGLHTCSVNHVLGMGTAFAQSAMEMSGANSAIQEQLLRDRMYYLILHEIGHTLGMNHNMKATQILSRKDIQNPNVLDSGILAGSVMDYPAVNYAPTEEE
;
A
#
# COMPACT_ATOMS: atom_id res chain seq x y z
N ILE A 1 -9.57 28.70 9.67
CA ILE A 1 -9.15 27.67 8.72
C ILE A 1 -7.69 27.96 8.40
N ARG A 2 -6.81 26.97 8.58
CA ARG A 2 -5.43 27.02 8.10
C ARG A 2 -5.33 26.14 6.86
N ALA A 3 -4.69 26.65 5.79
CA ALA A 3 -4.44 25.90 4.57
C ALA A 3 -2.91 25.88 4.33
N LEU A 4 -2.39 24.73 3.98
CA LEU A 4 -1.02 24.55 3.52
C LEU A 4 -1.05 24.37 1.99
N HIS A 5 -0.26 25.17 1.29
CA HIS A 5 -0.07 25.02 -0.14
C HIS A 5 1.40 24.67 -0.38
N SER A 6 1.62 23.52 -1.03
CA SER A 6 2.96 23.08 -1.39
C SER A 6 3.18 23.24 -2.89
N LEU A 7 4.33 23.78 -3.26
CA LEU A 7 4.77 23.91 -4.64
C LEU A 7 5.99 23.03 -4.85
N ILE A 8 5.95 22.21 -5.91
CA ILE A 8 7.05 21.32 -6.28
C ILE A 8 7.64 21.82 -7.58
N GLU A 9 8.97 22.03 -7.59
CA GLU A 9 9.68 22.25 -8.82
C GLU A 9 9.62 20.98 -9.69
N MET A 10 9.23 21.13 -10.96
CA MET A 10 9.17 19.99 -11.86
C MET A 10 10.59 19.51 -12.17
N PRO A 11 10.83 18.18 -12.15
CA PRO A 11 12.14 17.61 -12.49
C PRO A 11 12.51 17.89 -13.95
N GLY A 12 13.78 17.69 -14.28
CA GLY A 12 14.28 17.80 -15.65
C GLY A 12 13.67 16.80 -16.64
N ASP A 13 14.06 16.89 -17.90
CA ASP A 13 13.46 16.17 -19.03
C ASP A 13 14.08 14.76 -19.29
N ASP A 14 14.81 14.21 -18.34
CA ASP A 14 15.47 12.90 -18.47
C ASP A 14 14.55 11.70 -18.24
N TYR A 15 13.38 11.93 -17.61
CA TYR A 15 12.37 10.91 -17.45
C TYR A 15 11.65 10.60 -18.78
N ARG A 16 11.55 9.31 -19.10
CA ARG A 16 10.82 8.84 -20.30
C ARG A 16 9.49 8.22 -19.90
N PRO A 17 8.34 8.85 -20.25
CA PRO A 17 7.03 8.29 -20.03
C PRO A 17 6.86 6.91 -20.69
N ARG A 18 6.07 6.05 -20.08
CA ARG A 18 5.61 4.78 -20.66
C ARG A 18 4.11 4.85 -20.88
N LEU A 19 3.66 4.42 -22.04
CA LEU A 19 2.23 4.33 -22.34
C LEU A 19 1.57 3.34 -21.39
N ALA A 20 0.36 3.68 -20.95
CA ALA A 20 -0.49 2.79 -20.20
C ALA A 20 -1.04 1.68 -21.11
N ASP A 21 -1.17 0.49 -20.55
CA ASP A 21 -1.83 -0.65 -21.21
C ASP A 21 -2.98 -1.10 -20.28
N PRO A 22 -4.25 -1.09 -20.75
CA PRO A 22 -5.39 -1.43 -19.90
C PRO A 22 -5.37 -2.88 -19.39
N ARG A 23 -4.51 -3.74 -19.93
CA ARG A 23 -4.28 -5.10 -19.45
C ARG A 23 -3.39 -5.16 -18.21
N LEU A 24 -2.68 -4.07 -17.92
CA LEU A 24 -1.81 -3.93 -16.75
C LEU A 24 -2.49 -3.01 -15.72
N GLY A 25 -2.57 -3.47 -14.49
CA GLY A 25 -3.16 -2.69 -13.39
C GLY A 25 -2.21 -1.59 -12.92
N SER A 26 -2.18 -0.46 -13.60
CA SER A 26 -1.40 0.72 -13.21
C SER A 26 -2.29 1.96 -13.10
N PHE A 27 -1.93 2.87 -12.20
CA PHE A 27 -2.44 4.24 -12.27
C PHE A 27 -1.78 4.96 -13.44
N ASP A 28 -2.50 5.87 -14.05
CA ASP A 28 -2.04 6.62 -15.21
C ASP A 28 -2.39 8.10 -15.14
N GLN A 29 -1.75 8.87 -16.01
CA GLN A 29 -2.05 10.27 -16.30
C GLN A 29 -2.46 10.40 -17.75
N ARG A 30 -3.58 11.06 -18.02
CA ARG A 30 -4.02 11.40 -19.35
C ARG A 30 -3.35 12.69 -19.83
N ILE A 31 -2.57 12.59 -20.89
CA ILE A 31 -1.91 13.74 -21.53
C ILE A 31 -2.69 14.06 -22.80
N THR A 32 -3.36 15.21 -22.83
CA THR A 32 -4.11 15.66 -23.99
C THR A 32 -3.21 16.53 -24.87
N ASP A 33 -3.13 16.20 -26.17
CA ASP A 33 -2.47 17.02 -27.19
C ASP A 33 -3.47 17.96 -27.84
N LEU A 34 -3.46 19.21 -27.40
CA LEU A 34 -4.37 20.26 -27.91
C LEU A 34 -4.04 20.70 -29.35
N THR A 35 -2.92 20.23 -29.93
CA THR A 35 -2.51 20.54 -31.31
C THR A 35 -2.90 19.42 -32.27
N SER A 36 -3.32 18.27 -31.76
CA SER A 36 -3.72 17.12 -32.58
C SER A 36 -5.11 17.32 -33.16
N THR A 37 -5.28 16.88 -34.42
CA THR A 37 -6.58 16.80 -35.11
C THR A 37 -7.17 15.39 -35.07
N GLU A 38 -6.55 14.45 -34.33
CA GLU A 38 -7.05 13.08 -34.19
C GLU A 38 -8.35 13.03 -33.37
N SER A 39 -9.16 12.00 -33.56
CA SER A 39 -10.41 11.79 -32.81
C SER A 39 -10.19 11.49 -31.33
N ALA A 40 -9.00 11.00 -30.97
CA ALA A 40 -8.58 10.74 -29.60
C ALA A 40 -7.22 11.40 -29.32
N PRO A 41 -7.20 12.74 -29.15
CA PRO A 41 -5.95 13.51 -29.03
C PRO A 41 -5.36 13.40 -27.63
N TYR A 42 -5.22 12.18 -27.11
CA TYR A 42 -4.66 11.95 -25.78
C TYR A 42 -3.80 10.67 -25.76
N ARG A 43 -2.93 10.62 -24.76
CA ARG A 43 -2.14 9.44 -24.43
C ARG A 43 -2.22 9.25 -22.91
N ASP A 44 -2.48 8.01 -22.50
CA ASP A 44 -2.42 7.64 -21.10
C ASP A 44 -1.03 7.08 -20.80
N VAL A 45 -0.34 7.63 -19.80
CA VAL A 45 1.00 7.22 -19.39
C VAL A 45 0.95 6.74 -17.95
N ILE A 46 1.66 5.64 -17.64
CA ILE A 46 1.65 5.05 -16.31
C ILE A 46 2.37 5.94 -15.30
N ASN A 47 1.88 5.90 -14.05
CA ASN A 47 2.58 6.48 -12.92
C ASN A 47 3.71 5.56 -12.48
N ARG A 48 4.95 6.06 -12.41
CA ARG A 48 6.08 5.29 -11.89
C ARG A 48 7.21 6.19 -11.37
N TRP A 49 8.01 5.64 -10.48
CA TRP A 49 9.24 6.29 -10.01
C TRP A 49 10.31 6.33 -11.09
N HIS A 50 11.14 7.38 -11.07
CA HIS A 50 12.32 7.52 -11.91
C HIS A 50 13.54 6.92 -11.20
N LEU A 51 13.78 5.63 -11.39
CA LEU A 51 14.97 4.97 -10.88
C LEU A 51 16.03 4.87 -11.98
N VAL A 52 17.21 5.39 -11.71
CA VAL A 52 18.39 5.35 -12.59
C VAL A 52 19.48 4.53 -11.91
N LYS A 53 20.04 3.54 -12.59
CA LYS A 53 21.13 2.74 -12.05
C LYS A 53 22.40 3.55 -11.85
N LYS A 54 23.07 3.40 -10.71
CA LYS A 54 24.43 3.94 -10.50
C LYS A 54 25.42 3.37 -11.52
N ASN A 55 25.30 2.06 -11.80
CA ASN A 55 26.06 1.40 -12.85
C ASN A 55 25.11 0.91 -13.94
N PRO A 56 24.95 1.65 -15.06
CA PRO A 56 24.01 1.30 -16.13
C PRO A 56 24.30 -0.01 -16.83
N THR A 57 25.56 -0.49 -16.80
CA THR A 57 25.99 -1.72 -17.49
C THR A 57 25.85 -2.97 -16.62
N ALA A 58 25.68 -2.83 -15.32
CA ALA A 58 25.49 -3.96 -14.42
C ALA A 58 24.08 -4.55 -14.54
N ALA A 59 23.97 -5.87 -14.47
CA ALA A 59 22.68 -6.56 -14.41
C ALA A 59 21.87 -6.10 -13.19
N LEU A 60 22.53 -6.04 -12.01
CA LEU A 60 21.99 -5.50 -10.76
C LEU A 60 22.82 -4.29 -10.34
N SER A 61 22.18 -3.22 -9.93
CA SER A 61 22.83 -1.99 -9.44
C SER A 61 21.92 -1.27 -8.47
N ASP A 62 22.50 -0.62 -7.48
CA ASP A 62 21.76 0.36 -6.69
C ASP A 62 21.25 1.51 -7.59
N PRO A 63 20.13 2.12 -7.27
CA PRO A 63 19.71 3.36 -7.92
C PRO A 63 20.62 4.51 -7.46
N VAL A 64 20.70 5.56 -8.26
CA VAL A 64 21.35 6.83 -7.88
C VAL A 64 20.68 7.38 -6.63
N GLU A 65 19.34 7.38 -6.62
CA GLU A 65 18.52 7.76 -5.47
C GLU A 65 17.49 6.66 -5.20
N PRO A 66 17.48 6.05 -4.01
CA PRO A 66 16.45 5.09 -3.63
C PRO A 66 15.14 5.80 -3.28
N ILE A 67 14.02 5.09 -3.41
CA ILE A 67 12.73 5.52 -2.85
C ILE A 67 12.86 5.40 -1.34
N THR A 68 13.05 6.52 -0.65
CA THR A 68 13.24 6.54 0.80
C THR A 68 11.93 6.80 1.51
N TRP A 69 11.50 5.87 2.36
CA TRP A 69 10.37 6.01 3.25
C TRP A 69 10.80 6.41 4.64
N TRP A 70 10.04 7.31 5.26
CA TRP A 70 10.27 7.76 6.62
C TRP A 70 9.12 7.28 7.52
N ILE A 71 9.44 6.46 8.52
CA ILE A 71 8.48 6.11 9.57
C ILE A 71 8.35 7.34 10.48
N GLU A 72 7.13 7.88 10.59
CA GLU A 72 6.85 9.03 11.45
C GLU A 72 7.24 8.74 12.91
N ASN A 73 7.80 9.73 13.58
CA ASN A 73 8.30 9.57 14.97
C ASN A 73 7.18 9.31 16.00
N THR A 74 5.92 9.59 15.67
CA THR A 74 4.74 9.26 16.47
C THR A 74 4.35 7.78 16.40
N THR A 75 4.89 7.02 15.45
CA THR A 75 4.62 5.58 15.31
C THR A 75 5.11 4.82 16.55
N PRO A 76 4.26 4.01 17.22
CA PRO A 76 4.67 3.22 18.36
C PRO A 76 5.83 2.27 18.05
N LEU A 77 6.75 2.12 19.01
CA LEU A 77 8.01 1.39 18.79
C LEU A 77 7.79 -0.08 18.39
N GLU A 78 6.76 -0.72 18.92
CA GLU A 78 6.42 -2.12 18.64
C GLU A 78 5.99 -2.37 17.20
N TRP A 79 5.51 -1.34 16.48
CA TRP A 79 5.06 -1.44 15.09
C TRP A 79 6.14 -1.11 14.07
N ARG A 80 7.15 -0.31 14.44
CA ARG A 80 8.21 0.13 13.50
C ARG A 80 8.95 -1.01 12.80
N PRO A 81 9.34 -2.12 13.48
CA PRO A 81 10.05 -3.21 12.80
C PRO A 81 9.22 -3.92 11.72
N ILE A 82 7.90 -4.02 11.94
CA ILE A 82 7.01 -4.65 10.95
C ILE A 82 6.80 -3.74 9.75
N ILE A 83 6.64 -2.42 9.98
CA ILE A 83 6.51 -1.41 8.96
C ILE A 83 7.76 -1.36 8.07
N GLU A 84 8.93 -1.31 8.70
CA GLU A 84 10.21 -1.34 8.01
C GLU A 84 10.38 -2.61 7.16
N ARG A 85 10.13 -3.79 7.75
CA ARG A 85 10.24 -5.07 7.04
C ARG A 85 9.31 -5.12 5.83
N ALA A 86 8.05 -4.69 5.97
CA ALA A 86 7.09 -4.67 4.88
C ALA A 86 7.51 -3.74 3.74
N ALA A 87 8.02 -2.55 4.07
CA ALA A 87 8.51 -1.62 3.06
C ALA A 87 9.74 -2.16 2.31
N LEU A 88 10.69 -2.75 3.04
CA LEU A 88 11.91 -3.31 2.45
C LEU A 88 11.66 -4.57 1.61
N GLU A 89 10.53 -5.27 1.81
CA GLU A 89 10.17 -6.45 1.02
C GLU A 89 10.07 -6.14 -0.48
N TRP A 90 9.71 -4.91 -0.84
CA TRP A 90 9.67 -4.45 -2.23
C TRP A 90 11.01 -4.51 -2.95
N ASN A 91 12.13 -4.52 -2.22
CA ASN A 91 13.45 -4.72 -2.83
C ASN A 91 13.55 -6.03 -3.59
N LYS A 92 12.86 -7.10 -3.15
CA LYS A 92 12.81 -8.38 -3.89
C LYS A 92 12.19 -8.24 -5.29
N ALA A 93 11.15 -7.39 -5.41
CA ALA A 93 10.55 -7.09 -6.70
C ALA A 93 11.47 -6.22 -7.56
N PHE A 94 12.13 -5.23 -6.97
CA PHE A 94 13.07 -4.37 -7.66
C PHE A 94 14.33 -5.10 -8.12
N GLU A 95 14.79 -6.12 -7.40
CA GLU A 95 15.89 -7.00 -7.86
C GLU A 95 15.55 -7.70 -9.17
N LYS A 96 14.29 -8.16 -9.34
CA LYS A 96 13.82 -8.70 -10.62
C LYS A 96 13.80 -7.67 -11.73
N ALA A 97 13.66 -6.38 -11.38
CA ALA A 97 13.74 -5.26 -12.31
C ALA A 97 15.18 -4.74 -12.53
N GLY A 98 16.18 -5.34 -11.88
CA GLY A 98 17.58 -5.01 -12.03
C GLY A 98 18.12 -3.96 -11.05
N PHE A 99 17.42 -3.71 -9.93
CA PHE A 99 17.85 -2.77 -8.90
C PHE A 99 18.05 -3.46 -7.55
N THR A 100 19.19 -3.24 -6.93
CA THR A 100 19.41 -3.52 -5.49
C THR A 100 19.09 -2.27 -4.69
N ASN A 101 18.66 -2.43 -3.43
CA ASN A 101 18.45 -1.31 -2.51
C ASN A 101 17.59 -0.16 -3.09
N ALA A 102 16.56 -0.51 -3.91
CA ALA A 102 15.68 0.47 -4.54
C ALA A 102 14.78 1.18 -3.53
N VAL A 103 14.42 0.51 -2.44
CA VAL A 103 13.65 1.04 -1.33
C VAL A 103 14.53 1.11 -0.10
N ALA A 104 14.53 2.24 0.57
CA ALA A 104 15.19 2.48 1.85
C ALA A 104 14.17 2.96 2.89
N VAL A 105 14.40 2.61 4.15
CA VAL A 105 13.55 3.04 5.26
C VAL A 105 14.39 3.75 6.31
N LYS A 106 13.85 4.85 6.83
CA LYS A 106 14.41 5.65 7.91
C LYS A 106 13.34 5.97 8.93
N THR A 107 13.72 6.32 10.14
CA THR A 107 12.80 6.87 11.14
C THR A 107 12.98 8.37 11.22
N GLN A 108 11.86 9.09 11.26
CA GLN A 108 11.87 10.53 11.47
C GLN A 108 12.53 10.85 12.84
N PRO A 109 13.54 11.71 12.88
CA PRO A 109 14.12 12.15 14.15
C PRO A 109 13.09 12.86 15.03
N ASN A 110 13.23 12.76 16.35
CA ASN A 110 12.32 13.46 17.27
C ASN A 110 12.50 14.99 17.25
N ASP A 111 13.66 15.45 16.81
CA ASP A 111 14.04 16.86 16.64
C ASP A 111 13.96 17.31 15.18
N ALA A 112 13.27 16.56 14.32
CA ALA A 112 13.10 16.91 12.92
C ALA A 112 12.37 18.26 12.79
N GLU A 113 12.94 19.18 12.02
CA GLU A 113 12.35 20.49 11.73
C GLU A 113 11.33 20.45 10.58
N TRP A 114 10.93 19.25 10.14
CA TRP A 114 9.97 19.03 9.06
C TRP A 114 8.77 18.20 9.56
N ASP A 115 7.61 18.52 9.03
CA ASP A 115 6.34 17.85 9.29
C ASP A 115 6.09 16.71 8.30
N ALA A 116 5.33 15.70 8.71
CA ALA A 116 4.95 14.58 7.84
C ALA A 116 4.18 14.97 6.57
N GLY A 117 3.69 16.22 6.47
CA GLY A 117 3.10 16.77 5.25
C GLY A 117 4.09 17.47 4.34
N ASP A 118 5.39 17.43 4.62
CA ASP A 118 6.43 18.02 3.78
C ASP A 118 6.72 17.10 2.58
N LEU A 119 6.35 17.54 1.39
CA LEU A 119 6.43 16.76 0.14
C LEU A 119 7.87 16.34 -0.26
N ARG A 120 8.90 16.81 0.43
CA ARG A 120 10.29 16.36 0.22
C ARG A 120 10.56 14.98 0.80
N TYR A 121 9.65 14.47 1.64
CA TYR A 121 9.78 13.18 2.33
C TYR A 121 8.58 12.29 2.01
N ASN A 122 8.82 11.03 1.71
CA ASN A 122 7.73 10.05 1.65
C ASN A 122 7.52 9.50 3.06
N VAL A 123 6.37 9.72 3.65
CA VAL A 123 6.14 9.42 5.07
C VAL A 123 5.11 8.32 5.25
N LEU A 124 5.47 7.34 6.08
CA LEU A 124 4.55 6.37 6.67
C LEU A 124 4.01 6.99 7.95
N ARG A 125 2.86 7.64 7.84
CA ARG A 125 2.23 8.42 8.91
C ARG A 125 1.41 7.53 9.81
N TRP A 126 1.50 7.78 11.10
CA TRP A 126 0.69 7.09 12.10
C TRP A 126 -0.46 7.99 12.55
N THR A 127 -1.69 7.58 12.25
CA THR A 127 -2.90 8.33 12.61
C THR A 127 -3.80 7.52 13.54
N SER A 128 -4.54 8.21 14.39
CA SER A 128 -5.54 7.59 15.25
C SER A 128 -6.74 8.51 15.35
N SER A 129 -7.80 8.17 14.65
CA SER A 129 -9.02 8.94 14.53
C SER A 129 -10.17 8.22 15.21
N PRO A 130 -11.09 8.93 15.91
CA PRO A 130 -12.25 8.31 16.57
C PRO A 130 -13.21 7.62 15.59
N ASN A 131 -13.31 8.11 14.38
CA ASN A 131 -14.16 7.58 13.32
C ASN A 131 -13.47 7.78 11.95
N PRO A 132 -12.42 6.99 11.65
CA PRO A 132 -11.64 7.20 10.43
C PRO A 132 -12.44 6.78 9.19
N PRO A 133 -12.37 7.58 8.11
CA PRO A 133 -13.01 7.23 6.85
C PRO A 133 -12.23 6.17 6.05
N PHE A 134 -11.01 5.85 6.46
CA PHE A 134 -10.11 4.87 5.83
C PHE A 134 -9.26 4.18 6.89
N GLY A 135 -8.65 3.09 6.55
CA GLY A 135 -7.71 2.40 7.43
C GLY A 135 -6.27 2.42 6.94
N GLY A 136 -6.09 2.54 5.65
CA GLY A 136 -4.86 2.89 4.95
C GLY A 136 -5.22 3.77 3.77
N TYR A 137 -4.35 4.71 3.45
CA TYR A 137 -4.47 5.58 2.29
C TYR A 137 -3.08 6.01 1.83
N GLY A 138 -2.74 5.65 0.60
CA GLY A 138 -1.43 5.91 -0.02
C GLY A 138 -1.51 6.87 -1.20
N PRO A 139 -1.67 8.21 -0.97
CA PRO A 139 -1.62 9.17 -2.05
C PRO A 139 -0.22 9.27 -2.63
N SER A 140 -0.13 9.41 -3.95
CA SER A 140 1.10 9.73 -4.65
C SER A 140 0.94 11.00 -5.48
N PHE A 141 2.04 11.71 -5.66
CA PHE A 141 2.12 12.95 -6.44
C PHE A 141 2.81 12.65 -7.77
N ALA A 142 2.03 12.65 -8.85
CA ALA A 142 2.55 12.39 -10.17
C ALA A 142 2.67 13.69 -10.99
N ASN A 143 3.76 13.81 -11.74
CA ASN A 143 3.88 14.84 -12.75
C ASN A 143 2.80 14.65 -13.84
N PRO A 144 1.84 15.58 -13.99
CA PRO A 144 0.71 15.41 -14.91
C PRO A 144 1.10 15.39 -16.39
N ARG A 145 2.36 15.75 -16.71
CA ARG A 145 2.87 15.74 -18.09
C ARG A 145 3.56 14.43 -18.46
N THR A 146 3.99 13.64 -17.45
CA THR A 146 4.88 12.50 -17.73
C THR A 146 4.49 11.23 -16.99
N GLY A 147 3.70 11.31 -15.91
CA GLY A 147 3.44 10.19 -15.01
C GLY A 147 4.59 9.88 -14.04
N GLN A 148 5.67 10.68 -14.02
CA GLN A 148 6.73 10.51 -13.05
C GLN A 148 6.20 10.76 -11.64
N LEU A 149 6.38 9.80 -10.73
CA LEU A 149 6.07 9.97 -9.32
C LEU A 149 7.14 10.86 -8.67
N LEU A 150 6.69 11.88 -7.96
CA LEU A 150 7.54 12.91 -7.33
C LEU A 150 7.61 12.74 -5.82
N GLY A 151 6.64 12.06 -5.24
CA GLY A 151 6.53 11.78 -3.82
C GLY A 151 5.28 10.99 -3.51
N ALA A 152 5.20 10.47 -2.29
CA ALA A 152 4.05 9.75 -1.80
C ALA A 152 4.00 9.74 -0.27
N ASP A 153 2.80 9.67 0.29
CA ASP A 153 2.58 9.45 1.71
C ASP A 153 1.69 8.22 1.91
N ILE A 154 1.80 7.59 3.06
CA ILE A 154 0.88 6.54 3.48
C ILE A 154 0.38 6.87 4.87
N MET A 155 -0.93 6.98 5.01
CA MET A 155 -1.59 7.15 6.29
C MET A 155 -2.02 5.79 6.81
N LEU A 156 -1.51 5.42 7.98
CA LEU A 156 -1.84 4.19 8.70
C LEU A 156 -2.75 4.53 9.85
N GLU A 157 -4.00 4.09 9.79
CA GLU A 157 -4.99 4.39 10.82
C GLU A 157 -5.04 3.27 11.87
N TYR A 158 -4.56 3.57 13.08
CA TYR A 158 -4.43 2.59 14.16
C TYR A 158 -5.78 2.07 14.68
N SER A 159 -6.83 2.87 14.65
CA SER A 159 -8.13 2.48 15.20
C SER A 159 -8.71 1.22 14.54
N PHE A 160 -8.28 0.91 13.30
CA PHE A 160 -8.63 -0.35 12.62
C PHE A 160 -7.93 -1.59 13.17
N LEU A 161 -6.87 -1.42 13.94
CA LEU A 161 -6.24 -2.51 14.69
C LEU A 161 -6.91 -2.73 16.05
N ASN A 162 -7.72 -1.77 16.48
CA ASN A 162 -8.36 -1.83 17.78
C ASN A 162 -9.60 -2.74 17.73
N ARG A 163 -9.56 -3.79 18.53
CA ARG A 163 -10.63 -4.79 18.70
C ARG A 163 -12.00 -4.20 19.01
N SER A 164 -12.07 -3.12 19.79
CA SER A 164 -13.34 -2.50 20.19
C SER A 164 -14.10 -1.89 19.01
N THR A 165 -13.40 -1.34 18.02
CA THR A 165 -14.01 -0.76 16.83
C THR A 165 -14.58 -1.87 15.92
N LEU A 166 -13.81 -2.92 15.68
CA LEU A 166 -14.23 -4.06 14.87
C LEU A 166 -15.40 -4.84 15.49
N ALA A 167 -15.36 -5.07 16.82
CA ALA A 167 -16.45 -5.75 17.51
C ALA A 167 -17.75 -4.92 17.46
N ARG A 168 -17.66 -3.60 17.57
CA ARG A 168 -18.81 -2.70 17.48
C ARG A 168 -19.45 -2.71 16.10
N GLU A 169 -18.65 -2.64 15.03
CA GLU A 169 -19.14 -2.74 13.64
C GLU A 169 -19.87 -4.07 13.38
N LEU A 170 -19.32 -5.18 13.87
CA LEU A 170 -19.93 -6.50 13.72
C LEU A 170 -21.21 -6.69 14.52
N ILE A 171 -21.24 -6.23 15.77
CA ILE A 171 -22.37 -6.45 16.71
C ILE A 171 -23.49 -5.45 16.44
N GLN A 172 -23.18 -4.20 16.12
CA GLN A 172 -24.19 -3.14 15.93
C GLN A 172 -24.75 -3.12 14.50
N GLY A 173 -24.20 -3.94 13.59
CA GLY A 173 -24.65 -3.96 12.20
C GLY A 173 -24.44 -2.62 11.48
N GLU A 174 -23.61 -1.76 12.03
CA GLU A 174 -23.18 -0.53 11.41
C GLU A 174 -22.29 -0.89 10.22
N SER A 175 -22.93 -1.17 9.10
CA SER A 175 -22.19 -1.21 7.82
C SER A 175 -21.49 0.13 7.68
N PRO A 176 -20.18 0.17 7.50
CA PRO A 176 -19.48 1.43 7.31
C PRO A 176 -20.19 2.14 6.17
N GLN A 177 -20.67 3.36 6.47
CA GLN A 177 -21.33 4.19 5.45
C GLN A 177 -20.36 4.28 4.27
N PRO A 178 -20.79 4.00 3.04
CA PRO A 178 -19.90 4.18 1.89
C PRO A 178 -19.37 5.60 1.98
N ILE A 179 -18.06 5.74 1.94
CA ILE A 179 -17.40 7.04 1.98
C ILE A 179 -18.04 7.84 0.86
N LYS A 180 -18.83 8.84 1.22
CA LYS A 180 -19.33 9.80 0.23
C LYS A 180 -18.08 10.51 -0.25
N LEU A 181 -17.61 10.11 -1.42
CA LEU A 181 -16.50 10.74 -2.11
C LEU A 181 -16.82 12.25 -2.22
N LEU A 182 -16.19 13.02 -1.35
CA LEU A 182 -16.28 14.47 -1.37
C LEU A 182 -15.57 15.05 -2.61
N TRP A 183 -14.79 14.18 -3.30
CA TRP A 183 -14.12 14.54 -4.56
C TRP A 183 -14.20 13.40 -5.58
N PRO A 184 -14.77 13.67 -6.76
CA PRO A 184 -14.71 12.76 -7.89
C PRO A 184 -13.24 12.53 -8.29
N GLY A 185 -12.80 11.28 -8.33
CA GLY A 185 -11.42 10.91 -8.70
C GLY A 185 -10.53 10.45 -7.54
N LEU A 186 -10.99 10.52 -6.29
CA LEU A 186 -10.26 9.92 -5.18
C LEU A 186 -10.53 8.41 -5.17
N HIS A 187 -9.56 7.61 -5.57
CA HIS A 187 -9.59 6.17 -5.42
C HIS A 187 -9.29 5.80 -3.96
N THR A 188 -10.33 5.54 -3.18
CA THR A 188 -10.17 5.05 -1.80
C THR A 188 -9.93 3.55 -1.80
N CYS A 189 -8.84 3.13 -1.18
CA CYS A 189 -8.55 1.72 -0.97
C CYS A 189 -9.40 1.19 0.20
N SER A 190 -10.17 0.12 -0.04
CA SER A 190 -10.99 -0.54 1.00
C SER A 190 -10.35 -1.81 1.56
N VAL A 191 -9.09 -2.09 1.22
CA VAL A 191 -8.36 -3.28 1.68
C VAL A 191 -8.41 -3.44 3.19
N ASN A 192 -8.25 -2.36 3.93
CA ASN A 192 -8.26 -2.40 5.38
C ASN A 192 -9.62 -2.76 5.96
N HIS A 193 -10.72 -2.35 5.31
CA HIS A 193 -12.07 -2.80 5.71
C HIS A 193 -12.21 -4.31 5.56
N VAL A 194 -11.82 -4.85 4.39
CA VAL A 194 -11.89 -6.30 4.13
C VAL A 194 -10.98 -7.07 5.09
N LEU A 195 -9.73 -6.63 5.27
CA LEU A 195 -8.81 -7.20 6.24
C LEU A 195 -9.36 -7.10 7.68
N GLY A 196 -10.02 -5.98 8.01
CA GLY A 196 -10.65 -5.76 9.31
C GLY A 196 -11.73 -6.77 9.61
N MET A 197 -12.68 -6.94 8.71
CA MET A 197 -13.76 -7.92 8.84
C MET A 197 -13.21 -9.35 8.96
N GLY A 198 -12.27 -9.73 8.11
CA GLY A 198 -11.63 -11.04 8.16
C GLY A 198 -10.88 -11.27 9.48
N THR A 199 -10.16 -10.26 9.97
CA THR A 199 -9.44 -10.33 11.25
C THR A 199 -10.40 -10.49 12.43
N ALA A 200 -11.49 -9.73 12.46
CA ALA A 200 -12.50 -9.84 13.52
C ALA A 200 -13.17 -11.23 13.52
N PHE A 201 -13.48 -11.77 12.34
CA PHE A 201 -13.98 -13.13 12.20
C PHE A 201 -12.98 -14.16 12.75
N ALA A 202 -11.71 -14.08 12.30
CA ALA A 202 -10.68 -15.01 12.74
C ALA A 202 -10.42 -14.93 14.25
N GLN A 203 -10.39 -13.71 14.83
CA GLN A 203 -10.25 -13.54 16.27
C GLN A 203 -11.41 -14.17 17.04
N SER A 204 -12.65 -13.97 16.59
CA SER A 204 -13.82 -14.59 17.22
C SER A 204 -13.77 -16.12 17.14
N ALA A 205 -13.39 -16.67 15.99
CA ALA A 205 -13.22 -18.12 15.82
C ALA A 205 -12.10 -18.67 16.71
N MET A 206 -10.96 -17.98 16.78
CA MET A 206 -9.84 -18.33 17.66
C MET A 206 -10.22 -18.30 19.14
N GLU A 207 -11.03 -17.33 19.57
CA GLU A 207 -11.53 -17.26 20.95
C GLU A 207 -12.43 -18.45 21.28
N MET A 208 -13.32 -18.80 20.37
CA MET A 208 -14.21 -19.95 20.54
C MET A 208 -13.43 -21.27 20.60
N SER A 209 -12.34 -21.39 19.86
CA SER A 209 -11.44 -22.57 19.85
C SER A 209 -10.42 -22.57 20.98
N GLY A 210 -10.38 -21.53 21.83
CA GLY A 210 -9.42 -21.42 22.93
C GLY A 210 -7.98 -21.10 22.52
N ALA A 211 -7.79 -20.54 21.32
CA ALA A 211 -6.46 -20.13 20.84
C ALA A 211 -5.82 -19.09 21.75
N ASN A 212 -4.50 -19.17 21.94
CA ASN A 212 -3.77 -18.30 22.82
C ASN A 212 -3.62 -16.88 22.25
N SER A 213 -3.35 -15.90 23.14
CA SER A 213 -3.20 -14.49 22.79
C SER A 213 -2.04 -14.22 21.81
N ALA A 214 -1.00 -15.06 21.78
CA ALA A 214 0.13 -14.88 20.89
C ALA A 214 -0.25 -15.07 19.42
N ILE A 215 -1.13 -16.02 19.13
CA ILE A 215 -1.64 -16.25 17.76
C ILE A 215 -2.48 -15.04 17.32
N GLN A 216 -3.30 -14.49 18.22
CA GLN A 216 -4.10 -13.29 17.92
C GLN A 216 -3.22 -12.05 17.65
N GLU A 217 -2.15 -11.88 18.42
CA GLU A 217 -1.18 -10.82 18.19
C GLU A 217 -0.45 -11.00 16.85
N GLN A 218 -0.05 -12.22 16.50
CA GLN A 218 0.58 -12.51 15.21
C GLN A 218 -0.35 -12.16 14.05
N LEU A 219 -1.62 -12.50 14.12
CA LEU A 219 -2.61 -12.13 13.11
C LEU A 219 -2.68 -10.60 12.87
N LEU A 220 -2.64 -9.81 13.94
CA LEU A 220 -2.61 -8.35 13.81
C LEU A 220 -1.31 -7.85 13.16
N ARG A 221 -0.17 -8.48 13.49
CA ARG A 221 1.13 -8.16 12.88
C ARG A 221 1.16 -8.50 11.39
N ASP A 222 0.63 -9.65 11.01
CA ASP A 222 0.55 -10.09 9.61
C ASP A 222 -0.39 -9.19 8.80
N ARG A 223 -1.49 -8.76 9.40
CA ARG A 223 -2.40 -7.79 8.81
C ARG A 223 -1.71 -6.45 8.56
N MET A 224 -0.99 -5.91 9.53
CA MET A 224 -0.24 -4.66 9.36
C MET A 224 0.82 -4.80 8.26
N TYR A 225 1.54 -5.91 8.27
CA TYR A 225 2.54 -6.21 7.24
C TYR A 225 1.93 -6.20 5.83
N TYR A 226 0.80 -6.90 5.66
CA TYR A 226 0.10 -6.94 4.38
C TYR A 226 -0.42 -5.56 3.95
N LEU A 227 -1.03 -4.82 4.88
CA LEU A 227 -1.53 -3.47 4.61
C LEU A 227 -0.43 -2.56 4.07
N ILE A 228 0.73 -2.55 4.71
CA ILE A 228 1.85 -1.70 4.28
C ILE A 228 2.38 -2.12 2.91
N LEU A 229 2.54 -3.43 2.66
CA LEU A 229 2.90 -3.92 1.33
C LEU A 229 1.93 -3.43 0.27
N HIS A 230 0.63 -3.51 0.53
CA HIS A 230 -0.43 -3.11 -0.38
C HIS A 230 -0.40 -1.60 -0.66
N GLU A 231 -0.38 -0.78 0.39
CA GLU A 231 -0.39 0.69 0.25
C GLU A 231 0.89 1.20 -0.45
N ILE A 232 2.05 0.63 -0.15
CA ILE A 232 3.28 0.93 -0.90
C ILE A 232 3.10 0.57 -2.37
N GLY A 233 2.45 -0.55 -2.68
CA GLY A 233 2.14 -0.93 -4.06
C GLY A 233 1.39 0.16 -4.83
N HIS A 234 0.42 0.81 -4.19
CA HIS A 234 -0.28 1.95 -4.77
C HIS A 234 0.67 3.12 -5.04
N THR A 235 1.55 3.43 -4.11
CA THR A 235 2.52 4.50 -4.28
C THR A 235 3.63 4.19 -5.29
N LEU A 236 3.77 2.92 -5.68
CA LEU A 236 4.61 2.50 -6.81
C LEU A 236 3.90 2.60 -8.16
N GLY A 237 2.64 3.00 -8.17
CA GLY A 237 1.82 3.19 -9.37
C GLY A 237 0.92 1.99 -9.70
N MET A 238 0.80 0.99 -8.84
CA MET A 238 -0.04 -0.19 -9.09
C MET A 238 -1.48 0.05 -8.64
N ASN A 239 -2.43 -0.38 -9.47
CA ASN A 239 -3.84 -0.44 -9.15
C ASN A 239 -4.19 -1.82 -8.58
N HIS A 240 -5.42 -1.99 -8.08
CA HIS A 240 -5.90 -3.26 -7.57
C HIS A 240 -5.87 -4.38 -8.62
N ASN A 241 -5.62 -5.60 -8.18
CA ASN A 241 -5.67 -6.81 -8.99
C ASN A 241 -6.54 -7.88 -8.33
N MET A 242 -7.86 -7.66 -8.31
CA MET A 242 -8.84 -8.55 -7.67
C MET A 242 -8.95 -9.93 -8.34
N LYS A 243 -8.36 -10.11 -9.53
CA LYS A 243 -8.31 -11.41 -10.20
C LYS A 243 -7.23 -12.34 -9.60
N ALA A 244 -6.34 -11.80 -8.80
CA ALA A 244 -5.20 -12.53 -8.27
C ALA A 244 -5.59 -13.60 -7.23
N THR A 245 -6.76 -13.49 -6.57
CA THR A 245 -7.32 -14.56 -5.72
C THR A 245 -7.55 -15.86 -6.46
N GLN A 246 -7.68 -15.83 -7.79
CA GLN A 246 -7.96 -17.02 -8.61
C GLN A 246 -6.74 -17.92 -8.85
N ILE A 247 -5.54 -17.53 -8.38
CA ILE A 247 -4.31 -18.31 -8.59
C ILE A 247 -4.34 -19.66 -7.83
N LEU A 248 -5.00 -19.68 -6.67
CA LEU A 248 -5.10 -20.84 -5.80
C LEU A 248 -6.53 -21.39 -5.81
N SER A 249 -6.65 -22.70 -5.93
CA SER A 249 -7.94 -23.37 -5.69
C SER A 249 -8.24 -23.43 -4.19
N ARG A 250 -9.51 -23.68 -3.83
CA ARG A 250 -9.91 -23.89 -2.43
C ARG A 250 -9.10 -25.00 -1.75
N LYS A 251 -8.70 -26.04 -2.50
CA LYS A 251 -7.88 -27.13 -1.99
C LYS A 251 -6.44 -26.69 -1.75
N ASP A 252 -5.90 -25.85 -2.65
CA ASP A 252 -4.52 -25.38 -2.52
C ASP A 252 -4.35 -24.42 -1.34
N ILE A 253 -5.33 -23.57 -1.07
CA ILE A 253 -5.32 -22.64 0.07
C ILE A 253 -5.23 -23.38 1.42
N GLN A 254 -5.69 -24.63 1.50
CA GLN A 254 -5.63 -25.47 2.70
C GLN A 254 -4.40 -26.37 2.73
N ASN A 255 -3.59 -26.39 1.68
CA ASN A 255 -2.39 -27.22 1.61
C ASN A 255 -1.28 -26.62 2.50
N PRO A 256 -0.74 -27.37 3.50
CA PRO A 256 0.32 -26.88 4.39
C PRO A 256 1.53 -26.29 3.65
N ASN A 257 1.97 -26.91 2.56
CA ASN A 257 3.09 -26.42 1.78
C ASN A 257 2.83 -25.06 1.12
N VAL A 258 1.58 -24.77 0.77
CA VAL A 258 1.16 -23.46 0.24
C VAL A 258 1.06 -22.46 1.37
N LEU A 259 0.51 -22.85 2.52
CA LEU A 259 0.43 -22.01 3.72
C LEU A 259 1.81 -21.60 4.22
N ASP A 260 2.75 -22.53 4.26
CA ASP A 260 4.15 -22.28 4.66
C ASP A 260 4.87 -21.31 3.71
N SER A 261 4.44 -21.23 2.44
CA SER A 261 4.97 -20.25 1.50
C SER A 261 4.51 -18.81 1.76
N GLY A 262 3.46 -18.62 2.57
CA GLY A 262 2.84 -17.33 2.85
C GLY A 262 2.05 -16.73 1.67
N ILE A 263 1.85 -17.47 0.57
CA ILE A 263 1.16 -16.99 -0.63
C ILE A 263 -0.33 -17.34 -0.52
N LEU A 264 -1.18 -16.33 -0.33
CA LEU A 264 -2.64 -16.47 -0.31
C LEU A 264 -3.32 -15.93 -1.59
N ALA A 265 -2.62 -15.09 -2.33
CA ALA A 265 -3.10 -14.50 -3.59
C ALA A 265 -1.93 -14.29 -4.56
N GLY A 266 -2.23 -14.18 -5.83
CA GLY A 266 -1.23 -13.97 -6.88
C GLY A 266 -0.68 -12.53 -6.96
N SER A 267 -1.21 -11.62 -6.16
CA SER A 267 -0.75 -10.22 -6.10
C SER A 267 -1.02 -9.64 -4.74
N VAL A 268 -0.08 -8.85 -4.23
CA VAL A 268 -0.27 -8.03 -3.04
C VAL A 268 -1.32 -6.92 -3.25
N MET A 269 -1.67 -6.63 -4.51
CA MET A 269 -2.72 -5.65 -4.85
C MET A 269 -4.14 -6.25 -4.84
N ASP A 270 -4.32 -7.41 -4.27
CA ASP A 270 -5.61 -8.06 -4.04
C ASP A 270 -6.16 -7.74 -2.64
N TYR A 271 -7.38 -8.19 -2.34
CA TYR A 271 -8.02 -8.17 -1.03
C TYR A 271 -8.27 -9.61 -0.54
N PRO A 272 -7.22 -10.34 -0.16
CA PRO A 272 -7.38 -11.73 0.24
C PRO A 272 -8.22 -11.82 1.52
N ALA A 273 -9.15 -12.75 1.53
CA ALA A 273 -9.85 -13.12 2.75
C ALA A 273 -8.88 -13.75 3.76
N VAL A 274 -9.20 -13.66 5.05
CA VAL A 274 -8.45 -14.39 6.07
C VAL A 274 -8.64 -15.89 5.80
N ASN A 275 -7.54 -16.61 5.67
CA ASN A 275 -7.54 -18.04 5.53
C ASN A 275 -7.59 -18.70 6.93
N TYR A 276 -8.80 -19.01 7.35
CA TYR A 276 -9.04 -19.79 8.58
C TYR A 276 -9.45 -21.21 8.17
N ALA A 277 -8.56 -22.17 8.42
CA ALA A 277 -8.87 -23.58 8.26
C ALA A 277 -9.37 -24.14 9.61
N PRO A 278 -10.58 -24.70 9.68
CA PRO A 278 -10.96 -25.51 10.82
C PRO A 278 -9.98 -26.70 10.92
N THR A 279 -9.70 -27.15 12.13
CA THR A 279 -8.87 -28.34 12.37
C THR A 279 -9.46 -29.56 11.66
N GLU A 280 -8.63 -30.51 11.25
CA GLU A 280 -9.02 -31.69 10.42
C GLU A 280 -10.12 -32.59 11.00
N GLU A 281 -10.71 -32.25 12.14
CA GLU A 281 -11.74 -33.03 12.84
C GLU A 281 -13.20 -32.56 12.60
N GLU A 282 -13.44 -31.58 11.69
CA GLU A 282 -14.81 -31.16 11.33
C GLU A 282 -15.02 -31.14 9.81
#